data_e23ce14450bc353a3641230e77bf4019
#
_entry.id   e23ce14450bc353a3641230e77bf4019
#
_cell.length_a   1.000
_cell.length_b   1.000
_cell.length_c   1.000
_cell.angle_alpha   90.00
_cell.angle_beta   90.00
_cell.angle_gamma   90.00
#
_symmetry.space_group_name_H-M   'P 1'
#
loop_
_entity.id
_entity.type
_entity.pdbx_description
1 polymer ?
#
loop_
_entity_poly.entity_id
_entity_poly.type
_entity_poly.pdbx_seq_one_letter_code
_entity_poly.pdbx_strand_id
1 'polypeptide(L)'
;TKAGVYPIVYSYEGKEETAHVTVKPDQSKLEVKDSTIYVGDKWKPEDNFVSATDKTGQDVPFEKIDVQGTVNVDKIGDYEIVYKNGTKEAKAIVHVRDDSQLEVKDTTIYVGDKWEAEDNFVSATDKTGQDVPFEKIDVQGTVNVDKIGDYEIVYKNGTKEAKAIVHVRDDSR
;
A
#
# COMPACT_ATOMS: atom_id res chain seq x y z
N THR A 1 -30.01 -18.34 9.71
CA THR A 1 -30.97 -19.43 9.47
C THR A 1 -30.24 -20.66 8.99
N LYS A 2 -30.56 -21.79 9.55
CA LYS A 2 -29.87 -23.01 9.20
C LYS A 2 -30.56 -23.65 7.97
N ALA A 3 -29.76 -23.98 6.96
CA ALA A 3 -30.27 -24.61 5.76
C ALA A 3 -30.59 -26.07 6.04
N GLY A 4 -31.60 -26.60 5.33
CA GLY A 4 -31.96 -27.98 5.44
C GLY A 4 -33.45 -28.21 5.24
N VAL A 5 -33.84 -29.45 5.45
CA VAL A 5 -35.25 -29.83 5.37
C VAL A 5 -35.72 -30.21 6.78
N TYR A 6 -36.77 -29.55 7.22
CA TYR A 6 -37.34 -29.79 8.57
C TYR A 6 -38.75 -30.35 8.44
N PRO A 7 -39.02 -31.53 9.00
CA PRO A 7 -40.36 -32.08 8.98
C PRO A 7 -41.26 -31.36 9.97
N ILE A 8 -42.45 -31.05 9.53
CA ILE A 8 -43.46 -30.44 10.38
C ILE A 8 -44.66 -31.34 10.36
N VAL A 9 -45.12 -31.74 11.55
CA VAL A 9 -46.24 -32.65 11.69
C VAL A 9 -47.48 -31.86 12.06
N TYR A 10 -48.55 -31.99 11.27
CA TYR A 10 -49.82 -31.37 11.53
C TYR A 10 -50.85 -32.47 11.87
N SER A 11 -51.64 -32.24 12.91
CA SER A 11 -52.75 -33.13 13.26
C SER A 11 -54.05 -32.38 13.03
N TYR A 12 -54.97 -33.02 12.28
CA TYR A 12 -56.27 -32.45 11.99
C TYR A 12 -57.31 -33.55 11.94
N GLU A 13 -58.36 -33.45 12.76
CA GLU A 13 -59.47 -34.46 12.84
C GLU A 13 -58.94 -35.87 12.98
N GLY A 14 -57.94 -36.10 13.84
CA GLY A 14 -57.41 -37.39 14.12
C GLY A 14 -56.46 -37.96 13.04
N LYS A 15 -56.18 -37.18 12.02
CA LYS A 15 -55.22 -37.56 11.00
C LYS A 15 -53.94 -36.75 11.18
N GLU A 16 -52.82 -37.44 11.01
CA GLU A 16 -51.52 -36.77 11.02
C GLU A 16 -50.98 -36.69 9.60
N GLU A 17 -50.58 -35.51 9.21
CA GLU A 17 -49.90 -35.30 7.93
C GLU A 17 -48.53 -34.68 8.20
N THR A 18 -47.52 -35.20 7.52
CA THR A 18 -46.18 -34.68 7.63
C THR A 18 -45.90 -33.80 6.43
N ALA A 19 -45.66 -32.52 6.70
CA ALA A 19 -45.24 -31.61 5.67
C ALA A 19 -43.76 -31.31 5.85
N HIS A 20 -43.09 -31.06 4.75
CA HIS A 20 -41.68 -30.71 4.79
C HIS A 20 -41.50 -29.26 4.38
N VAL A 21 -40.86 -28.50 5.26
CA VAL A 21 -40.47 -27.12 4.95
C VAL A 21 -39.01 -27.16 4.57
N THR A 22 -38.73 -26.76 3.36
CA THR A 22 -37.34 -26.68 2.89
C THR A 22 -36.83 -25.29 3.09
N VAL A 23 -35.79 -25.15 3.93
CA VAL A 23 -35.09 -23.90 4.11
C VAL A 23 -33.94 -23.90 3.11
N LYS A 24 -34.02 -23.03 2.12
CA LYS A 24 -32.99 -22.96 1.09
C LYS A 24 -31.68 -22.48 1.73
N PRO A 25 -30.55 -23.01 1.26
CA PRO A 25 -29.25 -22.56 1.77
C PRO A 25 -29.10 -21.08 1.62
N ASP A 26 -28.40 -20.48 2.58
CA ASP A 26 -28.05 -19.08 2.53
C ASP A 26 -26.96 -18.94 1.46
N GLN A 27 -27.31 -18.30 0.36
CA GLN A 27 -26.39 -18.12 -0.78
C GLN A 27 -25.59 -16.84 -0.69
N SER A 28 -25.65 -16.16 0.48
CA SER A 28 -24.86 -14.95 0.64
C SER A 28 -23.38 -15.27 0.58
N LYS A 29 -22.66 -14.43 -0.09
CA LYS A 29 -21.21 -14.54 -0.25
C LYS A 29 -20.60 -13.18 -0.13
N LEU A 30 -19.34 -13.17 0.23
CA LEU A 30 -18.58 -11.94 0.28
C LEU A 30 -17.15 -12.30 -0.07
N GLU A 31 -16.67 -11.75 -1.15
CA GLU A 31 -15.30 -11.98 -1.59
C GLU A 31 -14.56 -10.67 -1.67
N VAL A 32 -13.42 -10.65 -1.03
CA VAL A 32 -12.52 -9.49 -1.05
C VAL A 32 -11.12 -9.99 -1.35
N LYS A 33 -10.23 -9.04 -1.63
CA LYS A 33 -8.84 -9.38 -1.96
C LYS A 33 -7.92 -8.43 -1.22
N ASP A 34 -6.69 -8.89 -0.99
CA ASP A 34 -5.64 -8.02 -0.48
C ASP A 34 -5.15 -7.12 -1.61
N SER A 35 -4.61 -5.98 -1.26
CA SER A 35 -4.05 -5.07 -2.25
C SER A 35 -2.76 -4.48 -1.71
N THR A 36 -1.95 -3.99 -2.65
CA THR A 36 -0.71 -3.29 -2.32
C THR A 36 -0.76 -1.92 -2.98
N ILE A 37 -0.52 -0.90 -2.19
CA ILE A 37 -0.43 0.47 -2.70
C ILE A 37 0.88 1.06 -2.21
N TYR A 38 1.25 2.20 -2.79
CA TYR A 38 2.45 2.91 -2.40
C TYR A 38 2.08 4.16 -1.63
N VAL A 39 3.00 4.61 -0.79
CA VAL A 39 2.81 5.80 0.03
C VAL A 39 2.25 6.94 -0.82
N GLY A 40 1.18 7.57 -0.34
CA GLY A 40 0.55 8.68 -1.02
C GLY A 40 -0.47 8.29 -2.10
N ASP A 41 -0.60 7.00 -2.40
CA ASP A 41 -1.61 6.55 -3.35
C ASP A 41 -2.99 6.68 -2.75
N LYS A 42 -3.98 6.87 -3.61
CA LYS A 42 -5.36 6.89 -3.15
C LYS A 42 -5.86 5.46 -2.98
N TRP A 43 -6.56 5.22 -1.90
CA TRP A 43 -7.16 3.92 -1.64
C TRP A 43 -8.61 4.09 -1.27
N LYS A 44 -9.45 3.18 -1.78
CA LYS A 44 -10.87 3.12 -1.43
C LYS A 44 -11.21 1.71 -1.01
N PRO A 45 -12.14 1.54 -0.06
CA PRO A 45 -12.56 0.18 0.33
C PRO A 45 -13.03 -0.66 -0.85
N GLU A 46 -13.60 -0.03 -1.85
CA GLU A 46 -14.05 -0.73 -3.05
C GLU A 46 -12.91 -1.40 -3.80
N ASP A 47 -11.69 -0.88 -3.65
CA ASP A 47 -10.52 -1.42 -4.34
C ASP A 47 -10.23 -2.86 -3.92
N ASN A 48 -10.59 -3.24 -2.71
CA ASN A 48 -10.38 -4.60 -2.21
C ASN A 48 -11.64 -5.46 -2.32
N PHE A 49 -12.75 -4.89 -2.75
CA PHE A 49 -14.00 -5.62 -2.89
C PHE A 49 -14.05 -6.32 -4.24
N VAL A 50 -14.39 -7.61 -4.23
CA VAL A 50 -14.51 -8.39 -5.45
C VAL A 50 -15.97 -8.58 -5.81
N SER A 51 -16.73 -9.21 -4.92
CA SER A 51 -18.13 -9.48 -5.19
C SER A 51 -18.86 -9.85 -3.91
N ALA A 52 -20.18 -9.76 -3.96
CA ALA A 52 -21.02 -10.18 -2.87
C ALA A 52 -22.37 -10.61 -3.42
N THR A 53 -23.00 -11.56 -2.75
CA THR A 53 -24.36 -11.98 -3.06
C THR A 53 -25.18 -12.01 -1.77
N ASP A 54 -26.49 -11.83 -1.91
CA ASP A 54 -27.37 -11.91 -0.77
C ASP A 54 -27.81 -13.37 -0.54
N LYS A 55 -28.69 -13.58 0.44
CA LYS A 55 -29.11 -14.93 0.80
C LYS A 55 -29.83 -15.65 -0.33
N THR A 56 -30.33 -14.92 -1.32
CA THR A 56 -31.02 -15.50 -2.47
C THR A 56 -30.07 -15.69 -3.66
N GLY A 57 -28.81 -15.30 -3.52
CA GLY A 57 -27.84 -15.42 -4.58
C GLY A 57 -27.78 -14.26 -5.54
N GLN A 58 -28.50 -13.17 -5.23
CA GLN A 58 -28.48 -11.98 -6.06
C GLN A 58 -27.28 -11.11 -5.71
N ASP A 59 -26.74 -10.45 -6.72
CA ASP A 59 -25.58 -9.58 -6.54
C ASP A 59 -25.90 -8.43 -5.59
N VAL A 60 -24.95 -8.15 -4.71
CA VAL A 60 -25.04 -7.02 -3.76
C VAL A 60 -23.98 -6.01 -4.17
N PRO A 61 -24.39 -4.75 -4.45
CA PRO A 61 -23.41 -3.73 -4.81
C PRO A 61 -22.55 -3.35 -3.60
N PHE A 62 -21.35 -2.84 -3.88
CA PHE A 62 -20.42 -2.46 -2.82
C PHE A 62 -21.04 -1.47 -1.85
N GLU A 63 -21.86 -0.55 -2.33
CA GLU A 63 -22.45 0.49 -1.47
C GLU A 63 -23.28 -0.07 -0.33
N LYS A 64 -23.72 -1.33 -0.43
CA LYS A 64 -24.47 -1.99 0.63
C LYS A 64 -23.61 -2.82 1.56
N ILE A 65 -22.32 -2.86 1.32
CA ILE A 65 -21.37 -3.61 2.13
C ILE A 65 -20.90 -2.72 3.28
N ASP A 66 -20.91 -3.27 4.49
CA ASP A 66 -20.40 -2.59 5.66
C ASP A 66 -18.89 -2.73 5.68
N VAL A 67 -18.18 -1.63 5.88
CA VAL A 67 -16.74 -1.62 5.88
C VAL A 67 -16.25 -1.01 7.19
N GLN A 68 -15.32 -1.70 7.85
CA GLN A 68 -14.72 -1.22 9.09
C GLN A 68 -13.20 -1.24 8.96
N GLY A 69 -12.56 -0.25 9.52
CA GLY A 69 -11.13 -0.11 9.48
C GLY A 69 -10.71 1.07 8.63
N THR A 70 -9.46 1.43 8.75
CA THR A 70 -8.91 2.56 8.01
C THR A 70 -7.51 2.21 7.51
N VAL A 71 -7.10 2.87 6.43
CA VAL A 71 -5.76 2.75 5.88
C VAL A 71 -5.12 4.13 5.92
N ASN A 72 -3.94 4.20 6.53
CA ASN A 72 -3.16 5.44 6.50
C ASN A 72 -2.22 5.35 5.30
N VAL A 73 -2.61 5.96 4.19
CA VAL A 73 -1.85 5.87 2.95
C VAL A 73 -0.52 6.63 3.02
N ASP A 74 -0.33 7.42 4.07
CA ASP A 74 0.91 8.17 4.25
C ASP A 74 1.91 7.44 5.13
N LYS A 75 1.55 6.26 5.61
CA LYS A 75 2.41 5.49 6.51
C LYS A 75 2.54 4.05 6.02
N ILE A 76 3.78 3.60 5.90
CA ILE A 76 4.08 2.21 5.53
C ILE A 76 3.50 1.27 6.59
N GLY A 77 2.90 0.20 6.15
CA GLY A 77 2.36 -0.81 7.06
C GLY A 77 1.33 -1.68 6.38
N ASP A 78 0.78 -2.59 7.16
CA ASP A 78 -0.30 -3.49 6.73
C ASP A 78 -1.54 -3.10 7.53
N TYR A 79 -2.64 -2.88 6.82
CA TYR A 79 -3.89 -2.43 7.44
C TYR A 79 -4.98 -3.42 7.12
N GLU A 80 -5.66 -3.89 8.17
CA GLU A 80 -6.75 -4.86 8.03
C GLU A 80 -8.07 -4.12 7.90
N ILE A 81 -8.82 -4.46 6.87
CA ILE A 81 -10.14 -3.89 6.62
C ILE A 81 -11.15 -5.02 6.68
N VAL A 82 -12.21 -4.82 7.45
CA VAL A 82 -13.24 -5.82 7.64
C VAL A 82 -14.46 -5.44 6.81
N TYR A 83 -14.93 -6.36 6.01
CA TYR A 83 -16.10 -6.19 5.15
C TYR A 83 -17.21 -7.09 5.66
N LYS A 84 -18.42 -6.58 5.68
CA LYS A 84 -19.57 -7.35 6.14
C LYS A 84 -20.71 -7.27 5.14
N ASN A 85 -21.28 -8.43 4.86
CA ASN A 85 -22.44 -8.58 3.99
C ASN A 85 -23.47 -9.41 4.74
N GLY A 86 -24.37 -8.75 5.48
CA GLY A 86 -25.29 -9.44 6.36
C GLY A 86 -24.54 -10.24 7.41
N THR A 87 -24.69 -11.56 7.37
CA THR A 87 -24.03 -12.45 8.32
C THR A 87 -22.62 -12.84 7.87
N LYS A 88 -22.24 -12.49 6.64
CA LYS A 88 -20.92 -12.84 6.11
C LYS A 88 -19.93 -11.74 6.42
N GLU A 89 -18.74 -12.16 6.72
CA GLU A 89 -17.65 -11.23 7.04
C GLU A 89 -16.40 -11.69 6.31
N ALA A 90 -15.65 -10.74 5.77
CA ALA A 90 -14.37 -11.01 5.12
C ALA A 90 -13.39 -9.94 5.50
N LYS A 91 -12.12 -10.31 5.54
CA LYS A 91 -11.04 -9.39 5.90
C LYS A 91 -10.08 -9.28 4.74
N ALA A 92 -9.66 -8.06 4.46
CA ALA A 92 -8.66 -7.80 3.45
C ALA A 92 -7.53 -6.99 4.07
N ILE A 93 -6.34 -7.22 3.56
CA ILE A 93 -5.16 -6.49 4.03
C ILE A 93 -4.72 -5.52 2.93
N VAL A 94 -4.50 -4.29 3.31
CA VAL A 94 -3.94 -3.27 2.42
C VAL A 94 -2.50 -3.07 2.85
N HIS A 95 -1.57 -3.34 1.94
CA HIS A 95 -0.14 -3.16 2.18
C HIS A 95 0.28 -1.81 1.61
N VAL A 96 0.74 -0.92 2.49
CA VAL A 96 1.28 0.36 2.05
C VAL A 96 2.79 0.24 2.04
N ARG A 97 3.39 0.46 0.88
CA ARG A 97 4.83 0.27 0.65
C ARG A 97 5.47 1.54 0.12
N ASP A 98 6.77 1.63 0.30
CA ASP A 98 7.57 2.72 -0.25
C ASP A 98 8.88 2.11 -0.70
N ASP A 99 9.02 1.91 -2.00
CA ASP A 99 10.23 1.33 -2.58
C ASP A 99 11.24 2.40 -3.00
N SER A 100 11.03 3.64 -2.59
CA SER A 100 11.97 4.70 -2.92
C SER A 100 13.31 4.48 -2.25
N GLN A 101 14.37 4.77 -2.99
CA GLN A 101 15.74 4.65 -2.51
C GLN A 101 16.55 5.83 -3.01
N LEU A 102 17.63 6.10 -2.31
CA LEU A 102 18.57 7.14 -2.73
C LEU A 102 19.95 6.74 -2.24
N GLU A 103 20.86 6.58 -3.18
CA GLU A 103 22.22 6.21 -2.86
C GLU A 103 23.16 7.27 -3.41
N VAL A 104 24.06 7.74 -2.57
CA VAL A 104 25.08 8.71 -2.93
C VAL A 104 26.40 8.24 -2.36
N LYS A 105 27.49 8.88 -2.79
CA LYS A 105 28.82 8.51 -2.34
C LYS A 105 29.63 9.78 -2.05
N ASP A 106 30.63 9.64 -1.19
CA ASP A 106 31.60 10.70 -0.96
C ASP A 106 32.59 10.74 -2.11
N THR A 107 33.15 11.89 -2.36
CA THR A 107 34.18 12.06 -3.38
C THR A 107 35.29 12.96 -2.85
N THR A 108 36.48 12.82 -3.46
CA THR A 108 37.62 13.67 -3.17
C THR A 108 38.05 14.33 -4.48
N ILE A 109 38.18 15.66 -4.43
CA ILE A 109 38.68 16.43 -5.56
C ILE A 109 39.83 17.29 -5.06
N TYR A 110 40.56 17.90 -6.02
CA TYR A 110 41.66 18.77 -5.69
C TYR A 110 41.29 20.22 -6.01
N VAL A 111 41.95 21.13 -5.33
CA VAL A 111 41.70 22.54 -5.52
C VAL A 111 41.74 22.88 -7.02
N GLY A 112 40.71 23.56 -7.48
CA GLY A 112 40.58 23.96 -8.88
C GLY A 112 39.87 22.95 -9.77
N ASP A 113 39.64 21.75 -9.26
CA ASP A 113 38.88 20.76 -10.02
C ASP A 113 37.42 21.16 -10.15
N LYS A 114 36.80 20.71 -11.22
CA LYS A 114 35.38 20.92 -11.37
C LYS A 114 34.62 19.85 -10.59
N TRP A 115 33.55 20.27 -9.94
CA TRP A 115 32.68 19.35 -9.23
C TRP A 115 31.24 19.60 -9.62
N GLU A 116 30.51 18.53 -9.84
CA GLU A 116 29.08 18.60 -10.08
C GLU A 116 28.37 17.71 -9.08
N ALA A 117 27.15 18.11 -8.70
CA ALA A 117 26.37 17.34 -7.73
C ALA A 117 26.14 15.90 -8.20
N GLU A 118 26.06 15.69 -9.51
CA GLU A 118 25.88 14.36 -10.09
C GLU A 118 27.05 13.45 -9.80
N ASP A 119 28.24 14.02 -9.55
CA ASP A 119 29.45 13.23 -9.30
C ASP A 119 29.32 12.37 -8.05
N ASN A 120 28.51 12.80 -7.08
CA ASN A 120 28.29 12.06 -5.85
C ASN A 120 27.02 11.21 -5.89
N PHE A 121 26.23 11.32 -6.95
CA PHE A 121 24.98 10.57 -7.08
C PHE A 121 25.24 9.19 -7.65
N VAL A 122 24.70 8.16 -7.01
CA VAL A 122 24.83 6.77 -7.49
C VAL A 122 23.53 6.31 -8.14
N SER A 123 22.44 6.31 -7.40
CA SER A 123 21.17 5.84 -7.94
C SER A 123 20.02 6.31 -7.06
N ALA A 124 18.82 6.26 -7.62
CA ALA A 124 17.62 6.55 -6.87
C ALA A 124 16.46 5.81 -7.52
N THR A 125 15.47 5.44 -6.70
CA THR A 125 14.22 4.87 -7.18
C THR A 125 13.07 5.62 -6.54
N ASP A 126 11.92 5.63 -7.23
CA ASP A 126 10.71 6.24 -6.68
C ASP A 126 9.96 5.24 -5.80
N LYS A 127 8.80 5.65 -5.30
CA LYS A 127 8.04 4.80 -4.38
C LYS A 127 7.59 3.48 -5.01
N THR A 128 7.54 3.41 -6.34
CA THR A 128 7.18 2.18 -7.06
C THR A 128 8.39 1.34 -7.43
N GLY A 129 9.59 1.80 -7.12
CA GLY A 129 10.82 1.08 -7.44
C GLY A 129 11.39 1.40 -8.81
N GLN A 130 10.86 2.38 -9.51
CA GLN A 130 11.37 2.79 -10.81
C GLN A 130 12.53 3.75 -10.65
N ASP A 131 13.48 3.67 -11.56
CA ASP A 131 14.67 4.53 -11.53
C ASP A 131 14.27 6.00 -11.64
N VAL A 132 14.93 6.83 -10.83
CA VAL A 132 14.77 8.27 -10.86
C VAL A 132 16.07 8.89 -11.36
N PRO A 133 16.01 9.67 -12.45
CA PRO A 133 17.23 10.32 -12.95
C PRO A 133 17.70 11.41 -12.01
N PHE A 134 19.01 11.70 -12.06
CA PHE A 134 19.59 12.71 -11.17
C PHE A 134 18.90 14.06 -11.28
N GLU A 135 18.45 14.44 -12.47
CA GLU A 135 17.83 15.73 -12.69
C GLU A 135 16.57 15.96 -11.85
N LYS A 136 15.99 14.87 -11.33
CA LYS A 136 14.80 14.97 -10.46
C LYS A 136 15.16 14.94 -8.99
N ILE A 137 16.41 14.82 -8.66
CA ILE A 137 16.87 14.78 -7.28
C ILE A 137 17.10 16.21 -6.80
N ASP A 138 16.58 16.52 -5.61
CA ASP A 138 16.80 17.81 -4.97
C ASP A 138 18.20 17.80 -4.33
N VAL A 139 18.97 18.84 -4.59
CA VAL A 139 20.33 18.92 -4.07
C VAL A 139 20.47 20.23 -3.29
N GLN A 140 20.98 20.13 -2.08
CA GLN A 140 21.23 21.30 -1.25
C GLN A 140 22.67 21.29 -0.77
N GLY A 141 23.27 22.46 -0.71
CA GLY A 141 24.64 22.64 -0.31
C GLY A 141 25.51 23.07 -1.47
N THR A 142 26.71 23.51 -1.15
CA THR A 142 27.66 24.00 -2.15
C THR A 142 29.04 23.50 -1.80
N VAL A 143 29.87 23.38 -2.82
CA VAL A 143 31.29 23.04 -2.68
C VAL A 143 32.12 24.20 -3.21
N ASN A 144 33.03 24.70 -2.39
CA ASN A 144 33.98 25.70 -2.84
C ASN A 144 35.24 24.96 -3.32
N VAL A 145 35.36 24.78 -4.63
CA VAL A 145 36.46 23.99 -5.21
C VAL A 145 37.81 24.70 -5.10
N ASP A 146 37.79 25.97 -4.71
CA ASP A 146 39.03 26.77 -4.55
C ASP A 146 39.52 26.75 -3.12
N LYS A 147 38.82 26.11 -2.22
CA LYS A 147 39.19 26.12 -0.81
C LYS A 147 39.19 24.68 -0.26
N ILE A 148 40.31 24.32 0.37
CA ILE A 148 40.42 23.03 1.04
C ILE A 148 39.34 22.90 2.13
N GLY A 149 38.74 21.76 2.23
CA GLY A 149 37.75 21.49 3.25
C GLY A 149 36.87 20.32 2.90
N ASP A 150 35.96 20.01 3.82
CA ASP A 150 34.95 18.98 3.62
C ASP A 150 33.60 19.69 3.51
N TYR A 151 32.87 19.37 2.46
CA TYR A 151 31.60 20.02 2.18
C TYR A 151 30.50 18.98 2.15
N GLU A 152 29.45 19.20 2.94
CA GLU A 152 28.32 18.29 3.01
C GLU A 152 27.26 18.71 2.01
N ILE A 153 26.84 17.76 1.19
CA ILE A 153 25.79 17.97 0.20
C ILE A 153 24.64 17.05 0.55
N VAL A 154 23.45 17.61 0.61
CA VAL A 154 22.24 16.87 0.97
C VAL A 154 21.44 16.59 -0.31
N TYR A 155 21.11 15.34 -0.52
CA TYR A 155 20.32 14.90 -1.67
C TYR A 155 18.98 14.43 -1.18
N LYS A 156 17.92 14.78 -1.90
CA LYS A 156 16.56 14.38 -1.51
C LYS A 156 15.84 13.77 -2.69
N ASN A 157 15.17 12.66 -2.40
CA ASN A 157 14.35 11.94 -3.36
C ASN A 157 13.00 11.66 -2.69
N GLY A 158 12.03 12.60 -2.88
CA GLY A 158 10.77 12.50 -2.17
C GLY A 158 10.97 12.54 -0.67
N THR A 159 10.61 11.48 0.01
CA THR A 159 10.78 11.38 1.47
C THR A 159 12.16 10.90 1.88
N LYS A 160 12.98 10.44 0.92
CA LYS A 160 14.30 9.92 1.22
C LYS A 160 15.33 11.02 1.15
N GLU A 161 16.29 10.95 2.04
CA GLU A 161 17.36 11.94 2.12
C GLU A 161 18.69 11.22 2.32
N ALA A 162 19.72 11.69 1.64
CA ALA A 162 21.07 11.15 1.80
C ALA A 162 22.05 12.29 1.80
N LYS A 163 23.16 12.10 2.48
CA LYS A 163 24.21 13.12 2.59
C LYS A 163 25.50 12.56 2.04
N ALA A 164 26.20 13.38 1.28
CA ALA A 164 27.51 13.04 0.74
C ALA A 164 28.50 14.12 1.12
N ILE A 165 29.74 13.72 1.29
CA ILE A 165 30.82 14.65 1.63
C ILE A 165 31.73 14.77 0.43
N VAL A 166 32.06 16.02 0.06
CA VAL A 166 33.05 16.31 -0.97
C VAL A 166 34.29 16.83 -0.24
N HIS A 167 35.40 16.11 -0.41
CA HIS A 167 36.66 16.50 0.20
C HIS A 167 37.50 17.25 -0.84
N VAL A 168 37.78 18.52 -0.56
CA VAL A 168 38.66 19.31 -1.43
C VAL A 168 40.04 19.32 -0.80
N ARG A 169 41.02 18.82 -1.54
CA ARG A 169 42.40 18.66 -1.07
C ARG A 169 43.36 19.44 -1.96
N ASP A 170 44.53 19.72 -1.42
CA ASP A 170 45.60 20.36 -2.17
C ASP A 170 46.88 19.61 -1.86
N ASP A 171 47.36 18.84 -2.84
CA ASP A 171 48.58 18.11 -2.68
C ASP A 171 49.80 18.82 -3.25
N SER A 172 49.65 20.13 -3.55
CA SER A 172 50.76 20.89 -4.06
C SER A 172 51.88 20.98 -2.99
N ARG A 173 53.09 21.01 -3.43
CA ARG A 173 54.26 21.08 -2.56
C ARG A 173 55.16 22.26 -2.92
#